data_88f46025fc3241b0055b7db992e42a77
#
_entry.id   88f46025fc3241b0055b7db992e42a77
#
_cell.length_a   1.000
_cell.length_b   1.000
_cell.length_c   1.000
_cell.angle_alpha   90.00
_cell.angle_beta   90.00
_cell.angle_gamma   90.00
#
_symmetry.space_group_name_H-M   'P 1'
#
loop_
_entity.id
_entity.type
_entity.pdbx_description
1 polymer ?
#
loop_
_entity_poly.entity_id
_entity_poly.type
_entity_poly.pdbx_seq_one_letter_code
_entity_poly.pdbx_strand_id
1 'polypeptide(L)'
;MNKYLKDIFIHLDGIAMSPVYELIKSRKVDINNSKITSEAYINILKAIFKAQRIRPSQIAEIPYSFSGIRDYYKSSVDLIQVSNTTNNSNSDTIKSFNIQFDSLYSNYLKYINYSDSAKFENTVLKHMEGALIAPIIIYLSYSPDCKESDNRAIVENILKINPKILSFLENISMIKDGLLTDKGNYILSRSYAYGVTASYMRTFIHIEELLLNNYKKIWIKDSFGDEYHVNRALNVWGSGKSHKNYFKKIDTYITKIFNQPLESQPKGIADMGCGDGSFLLHLNNLITNSTLRGKNLERYPLLLIGADFNEAALQQTKNMFKDSTNKPLTIQADISNPEKYAQEIKEMYSLDISDFLNVRSFLDHNRTFSINNEDYQNFKNKTTNVFAWKNKAIKGNEIQSNLVNHFREWKKYISKHGLLALELHFIDINKIYENIGKLPITAYMATHGFSDQFIIEYEVYVECLNKAGLNLDLDYESVFPSNELKMISINLIS
;
A
#
# COMPACT_ATOMS: atom_id res chain seq x y z
N MET A 1 20.34 8.87 2.50
CA MET A 1 18.97 9.01 1.95
C MET A 1 18.96 10.24 1.03
N ASN A 2 18.35 10.15 -0.15
CA ASN A 2 18.23 11.31 -1.05
C ASN A 2 17.39 12.40 -0.34
N LYS A 3 17.84 13.68 -0.43
CA LYS A 3 17.19 14.81 0.26
C LYS A 3 15.71 15.00 -0.13
N TYR A 4 15.33 14.63 -1.35
CA TYR A 4 13.97 14.78 -1.86
C TYR A 4 13.03 13.63 -1.44
N LEU A 5 13.57 12.49 -1.01
CA LEU A 5 12.76 11.36 -0.53
C LEU A 5 12.00 11.71 0.75
N LYS A 6 12.58 12.58 1.58
CA LYS A 6 11.91 13.12 2.77
C LYS A 6 10.61 13.85 2.41
N ASP A 7 10.63 14.68 1.36
CA ASP A 7 9.44 15.41 0.92
C ASP A 7 8.36 14.43 0.47
N ILE A 8 8.72 13.40 -0.32
CA ILE A 8 7.76 12.38 -0.75
C ILE A 8 7.07 11.75 0.44
N PHE A 9 7.81 11.30 1.46
CA PHE A 9 7.19 10.63 2.61
C PHE A 9 6.27 11.55 3.41
N ILE A 10 6.64 12.82 3.60
CA ILE A 10 5.77 13.80 4.26
C ILE A 10 4.53 14.10 3.39
N HIS A 11 4.68 14.14 2.06
CA HIS A 11 3.54 14.28 1.15
C HIS A 11 2.56 13.12 1.26
N LEU A 12 3.06 11.87 1.36
CA LEU A 12 2.21 10.69 1.55
C LEU A 12 1.40 10.78 2.83
N ASP A 13 2.04 11.17 3.95
CA ASP A 13 1.34 11.44 5.21
C ASP A 13 0.26 12.53 5.03
N GLY A 14 0.55 13.54 4.22
CA GLY A 14 -0.38 14.62 3.88
C GLY A 14 -1.62 14.18 3.12
N ILE A 15 -1.48 13.23 2.18
CA ILE A 15 -2.64 12.67 1.47
C ILE A 15 -3.65 12.08 2.45
N ALA A 16 -3.16 11.37 3.47
CA ALA A 16 -4.02 10.73 4.46
C ALA A 16 -4.58 11.72 5.48
N MET A 17 -3.80 12.73 5.90
CA MET A 17 -4.14 13.58 7.04
C MET A 17 -4.88 14.86 6.68
N SER A 18 -4.72 15.40 5.47
CA SER A 18 -5.37 16.66 5.10
C SER A 18 -6.91 16.63 5.19
N PRO A 19 -7.62 15.54 4.80
CA PRO A 19 -9.07 15.42 5.04
C PRO A 19 -9.45 15.40 6.53
N VAL A 20 -8.61 14.83 7.38
CA VAL A 20 -8.81 14.86 8.83
C VAL A 20 -8.67 16.29 9.38
N TYR A 21 -7.68 17.05 8.88
CA TYR A 21 -7.50 18.45 9.25
C TYR A 21 -8.70 19.33 8.85
N GLU A 22 -9.30 19.07 7.69
CA GLU A 22 -10.55 19.72 7.28
C GLU A 22 -11.67 19.51 8.30
N LEU A 23 -11.86 18.26 8.77
CA LEU A 23 -12.91 17.93 9.75
C LEU A 23 -12.67 18.59 11.10
N ILE A 24 -11.43 18.63 11.57
CA ILE A 24 -11.07 19.29 12.84
C ILE A 24 -11.31 20.80 12.72
N LYS A 25 -10.83 21.44 11.64
CA LYS A 25 -11.00 22.89 11.39
C LYS A 25 -12.46 23.29 11.28
N SER A 26 -13.29 22.48 10.64
CA SER A 26 -14.73 22.70 10.48
C SER A 26 -15.54 22.31 11.72
N ARG A 27 -14.90 21.81 12.80
CA ARG A 27 -15.54 21.33 14.03
C ARG A 27 -16.59 20.23 13.80
N LYS A 28 -16.50 19.52 12.68
CA LYS A 28 -17.40 18.41 12.35
C LYS A 28 -17.12 17.15 13.17
N VAL A 29 -15.88 16.98 13.61
CA VAL A 29 -15.43 15.87 14.44
C VAL A 29 -14.67 16.42 15.64
N ASP A 30 -15.13 16.07 16.83
CA ASP A 30 -14.39 16.24 18.08
C ASP A 30 -13.75 14.90 18.47
N ILE A 31 -12.45 14.82 18.31
CA ILE A 31 -11.67 13.61 18.62
C ILE A 31 -11.75 13.24 20.12
N ASN A 32 -12.11 14.19 20.99
CA ASN A 32 -12.20 13.97 22.43
C ASN A 32 -13.61 13.56 22.89
N ASN A 33 -14.63 13.71 22.04
CA ASN A 33 -16.01 13.42 22.37
C ASN A 33 -16.46 12.05 21.79
N SER A 34 -16.47 11.03 22.64
CA SER A 34 -16.77 9.64 22.23
C SER A 34 -18.26 9.31 22.06
N LYS A 35 -19.20 10.25 22.33
CA LYS A 35 -20.63 9.92 22.34
C LYS A 35 -21.27 9.74 20.96
N ILE A 36 -20.65 10.29 19.91
CA ILE A 36 -21.21 10.29 18.54
C ILE A 36 -20.25 9.59 17.55
N THR A 37 -19.02 9.30 17.97
CA THR A 37 -17.93 8.85 17.10
C THR A 37 -17.65 7.36 17.23
N SER A 38 -17.14 6.75 16.15
CA SER A 38 -16.60 5.41 16.16
C SER A 38 -15.36 5.35 17.06
N GLU A 39 -15.44 4.65 18.17
CA GLU A 39 -14.30 4.44 19.06
C GLU A 39 -13.10 3.85 18.30
N ALA A 40 -13.32 2.88 17.43
CA ALA A 40 -12.28 2.21 16.68
C ALA A 40 -11.46 3.17 15.82
N TYR A 41 -12.12 3.93 14.95
CA TYR A 41 -11.44 4.82 14.02
C TYR A 41 -10.90 6.08 14.70
N ILE A 42 -11.55 6.54 15.78
CA ILE A 42 -11.00 7.63 16.61
C ILE A 42 -9.72 7.20 17.33
N ASN A 43 -9.63 5.95 17.79
CA ASN A 43 -8.40 5.45 18.40
C ASN A 43 -7.23 5.40 17.40
N ILE A 44 -7.49 5.07 16.13
CA ILE A 44 -6.48 5.16 15.06
C ILE A 44 -6.01 6.60 14.90
N LEU A 45 -6.91 7.58 14.81
CA LEU A 45 -6.53 9.00 14.73
C LEU A 45 -5.74 9.46 15.94
N LYS A 46 -6.17 9.10 17.16
CA LYS A 46 -5.44 9.43 18.40
C LYS A 46 -4.02 8.86 18.36
N ALA A 47 -3.85 7.64 17.86
CA ALA A 47 -2.54 7.03 17.72
C ALA A 47 -1.66 7.77 16.69
N ILE A 48 -2.23 8.17 15.54
CA ILE A 48 -1.53 8.96 14.52
C ILE A 48 -1.09 10.32 15.10
N PHE A 49 -2.00 11.06 15.73
CA PHE A 49 -1.68 12.35 16.33
C PHE A 49 -0.61 12.23 17.43
N LYS A 50 -0.71 11.19 18.28
CA LYS A 50 0.32 10.87 19.27
C LYS A 50 1.67 10.59 18.61
N ALA A 51 1.68 9.77 17.57
CA ALA A 51 2.89 9.39 16.82
C ALA A 51 3.59 10.60 16.19
N GLN A 52 2.82 11.55 15.66
CA GLN A 52 3.34 12.80 15.08
C GLN A 52 3.66 13.88 16.14
N ARG A 53 3.27 13.69 17.38
CA ARG A 53 3.29 14.72 18.45
C ARG A 53 2.56 16.01 18.05
N ILE A 54 1.48 15.88 17.29
CA ILE A 54 0.57 16.96 16.92
C ILE A 54 -0.71 16.84 17.75
N ARG A 55 -1.16 17.94 18.34
CA ARG A 55 -2.45 17.98 19.04
C ARG A 55 -3.56 18.45 18.12
N PRO A 56 -4.76 17.86 18.15
CA PRO A 56 -5.90 18.34 17.37
C PRO A 56 -6.22 19.84 17.59
N SER A 57 -6.04 20.35 18.83
CA SER A 57 -6.19 21.78 19.14
C SER A 57 -5.24 22.66 18.33
N GLN A 58 -3.99 22.23 18.12
CA GLN A 58 -3.04 22.98 17.29
C GLN A 58 -3.52 23.05 15.83
N ILE A 59 -4.13 21.96 15.29
CA ILE A 59 -4.72 22.00 13.95
C ILE A 59 -5.90 22.98 13.89
N ALA A 60 -6.73 23.04 14.94
CA ALA A 60 -7.85 23.98 14.99
C ALA A 60 -7.38 25.45 14.98
N GLU A 61 -6.23 25.75 15.57
CA GLU A 61 -5.68 27.08 15.75
C GLU A 61 -4.83 27.57 14.55
N ILE A 62 -4.21 26.66 13.76
CA ILE A 62 -3.38 27.10 12.63
C ILE A 62 -4.18 27.95 11.64
N PRO A 63 -3.57 28.97 11.01
CA PRO A 63 -4.29 29.86 10.10
C PRO A 63 -4.65 29.22 8.76
N TYR A 64 -4.17 28.00 8.47
CA TYR A 64 -4.41 27.32 7.20
C TYR A 64 -5.84 26.82 7.07
N SER A 65 -6.38 26.91 5.87
CA SER A 65 -7.68 26.33 5.52
C SER A 65 -7.50 25.04 4.72
N PHE A 66 -8.15 23.97 5.17
CA PHE A 66 -8.24 22.71 4.46
C PHE A 66 -9.62 22.53 3.79
N SER A 67 -10.47 23.56 3.81
CA SER A 67 -11.81 23.49 3.23
C SER A 67 -11.75 23.12 1.75
N GLY A 68 -12.51 22.10 1.37
CA GLY A 68 -12.60 21.61 0.00
C GLY A 68 -11.57 20.50 -0.34
N ILE A 69 -10.74 20.02 0.60
CA ILE A 69 -9.80 18.91 0.33
C ILE A 69 -10.55 17.64 -0.11
N ARG A 70 -11.67 17.32 0.53
CA ARG A 70 -12.43 16.12 0.17
C ARG A 70 -13.13 16.24 -1.20
N ASP A 71 -13.60 17.45 -1.55
CA ASP A 71 -14.14 17.71 -2.88
C ASP A 71 -13.05 17.68 -3.95
N TYR A 72 -11.86 18.18 -3.62
CA TYR A 72 -10.69 18.05 -4.49
C TYR A 72 -10.31 16.59 -4.70
N TYR A 73 -10.31 15.75 -3.66
CA TYR A 73 -10.03 14.32 -3.82
C TYR A 73 -11.09 13.62 -4.66
N LYS A 74 -12.36 14.00 -4.53
CA LYS A 74 -13.42 13.46 -5.38
C LYS A 74 -13.16 13.76 -6.87
N SER A 75 -12.91 15.02 -7.20
CA SER A 75 -12.57 15.39 -8.58
C SER A 75 -11.24 14.79 -9.06
N SER A 76 -10.30 14.55 -8.14
CA SER A 76 -9.02 13.89 -8.43
C SER A 76 -9.18 12.41 -8.75
N VAL A 77 -10.05 11.70 -8.03
CA VAL A 77 -10.37 10.29 -8.33
C VAL A 77 -10.97 10.19 -9.74
N ASP A 78 -11.89 11.08 -10.08
CA ASP A 78 -12.49 11.14 -11.41
C ASP A 78 -11.43 11.42 -12.49
N LEU A 79 -10.52 12.39 -12.25
CA LEU A 79 -9.42 12.72 -13.16
C LEU A 79 -8.48 11.53 -13.41
N ILE A 80 -8.07 10.84 -12.35
CA ILE A 80 -7.18 9.67 -12.43
C ILE A 80 -7.88 8.52 -13.16
N GLN A 81 -9.16 8.32 -12.95
CA GLN A 81 -9.94 7.26 -13.58
C GLN A 81 -10.03 7.45 -15.09
N VAL A 82 -10.26 8.69 -15.50
CA VAL A 82 -10.39 9.08 -16.91
C VAL A 82 -9.04 9.06 -17.64
N SER A 83 -7.92 9.33 -16.95
CA SER A 83 -6.59 9.29 -17.57
C SER A 83 -6.21 7.93 -18.16
N ASN A 84 -6.91 6.85 -17.78
CA ASN A 84 -6.71 5.50 -18.31
C ASN A 84 -7.66 5.13 -19.47
N THR A 85 -8.60 5.98 -19.81
CA THR A 85 -9.55 5.74 -20.91
C THR A 85 -9.21 6.59 -22.12
N THR A 86 -9.19 6.00 -23.31
CA THR A 86 -8.87 6.67 -24.58
C THR A 86 -9.97 7.60 -25.12
N ASN A 87 -10.99 7.94 -24.31
CA ASN A 87 -12.13 8.73 -24.74
C ASN A 87 -11.96 10.23 -24.42
N ASN A 88 -12.08 11.06 -25.46
CA ASN A 88 -11.98 12.53 -25.47
C ASN A 88 -13.10 13.29 -24.70
N SER A 89 -13.86 12.66 -23.81
CA SER A 89 -15.00 13.27 -23.09
C SER A 89 -14.63 13.92 -21.74
N ASN A 90 -13.42 14.44 -21.61
CA ASN A 90 -12.81 14.80 -20.32
C ASN A 90 -12.95 16.27 -19.91
N SER A 91 -13.61 17.13 -20.69
CA SER A 91 -13.64 18.57 -20.41
C SER A 91 -14.29 18.91 -19.06
N ASP A 92 -15.37 18.22 -18.69
CA ASP A 92 -16.10 18.50 -17.46
C ASP A 92 -15.35 17.98 -16.22
N THR A 93 -14.68 16.83 -16.32
CA THR A 93 -13.83 16.29 -15.26
C THR A 93 -12.63 17.21 -15.00
N ILE A 94 -11.93 17.64 -16.05
CA ILE A 94 -10.82 18.60 -15.95
C ILE A 94 -11.31 19.94 -15.39
N LYS A 95 -12.47 20.43 -15.83
CA LYS A 95 -13.05 21.67 -15.30
C LYS A 95 -13.40 21.56 -13.82
N SER A 96 -14.02 20.46 -13.40
CA SER A 96 -14.32 20.20 -11.98
C SER A 96 -13.04 20.16 -11.14
N PHE A 97 -12.03 19.41 -11.58
CA PHE A 97 -10.73 19.35 -10.92
C PHE A 97 -10.10 20.74 -10.80
N ASN A 98 -10.10 21.54 -11.86
CA ASN A 98 -9.50 22.87 -11.87
C ASN A 98 -10.16 23.83 -10.87
N ILE A 99 -11.48 23.79 -10.75
CA ILE A 99 -12.20 24.61 -9.76
C ILE A 99 -11.73 24.29 -8.34
N GLN A 100 -11.64 23.01 -8.00
CA GLN A 100 -11.24 22.57 -6.68
C GLN A 100 -9.75 22.84 -6.43
N PHE A 101 -8.89 22.58 -7.39
CA PHE A 101 -7.46 22.88 -7.31
C PHE A 101 -7.22 24.37 -7.07
N ASP A 102 -7.86 25.25 -7.87
CA ASP A 102 -7.71 26.69 -7.76
C ASP A 102 -8.10 27.24 -6.40
N SER A 103 -9.17 26.69 -5.82
CA SER A 103 -9.63 27.08 -4.48
C SER A 103 -8.59 26.73 -3.41
N LEU A 104 -8.10 25.49 -3.44
CA LEU A 104 -7.09 25.00 -2.46
C LEU A 104 -5.74 25.67 -2.65
N TYR A 105 -5.30 25.86 -3.88
CA TYR A 105 -4.05 26.55 -4.18
C TYR A 105 -4.09 28.01 -3.73
N SER A 106 -5.23 28.67 -3.87
CA SER A 106 -5.42 30.03 -3.33
C SER A 106 -5.29 30.07 -1.81
N ASN A 107 -5.76 29.04 -1.10
CA ASN A 107 -5.55 28.91 0.33
C ASN A 107 -4.07 28.64 0.66
N TYR A 108 -3.42 27.75 -0.08
CA TYR A 108 -2.00 27.44 0.08
C TYR A 108 -1.13 28.71 -0.07
N LEU A 109 -1.39 29.55 -1.08
CA LEU A 109 -0.63 30.78 -1.31
C LEU A 109 -0.73 31.80 -0.17
N LYS A 110 -1.85 31.83 0.56
CA LYS A 110 -1.97 32.70 1.74
C LYS A 110 -1.01 32.31 2.86
N TYR A 111 -0.59 31.06 2.91
CA TYR A 111 0.11 30.48 4.05
C TYR A 111 1.53 30.01 3.76
N ILE A 112 1.96 29.97 2.49
CA ILE A 112 3.31 29.57 2.11
C ILE A 112 4.40 30.43 2.78
N ASN A 113 4.10 31.70 3.04
CA ASN A 113 5.00 32.65 3.69
C ASN A 113 4.81 32.71 5.21
N TYR A 114 3.84 32.00 5.77
CA TYR A 114 3.51 32.04 7.20
C TYR A 114 4.29 31.01 8.03
N SER A 115 4.99 30.10 7.38
CA SER A 115 5.54 28.89 7.98
C SER A 115 6.81 29.07 8.83
N ASP A 116 7.11 30.28 9.28
CA ASP A 116 8.48 30.59 9.78
C ASP A 116 8.73 30.25 11.24
N SER A 117 7.76 29.71 12.00
CA SER A 117 7.97 29.67 13.44
C SER A 117 7.85 28.36 14.16
N ALA A 118 7.06 27.38 13.69
CA ALA A 118 6.91 26.11 14.40
C ALA A 118 7.10 24.89 13.49
N LYS A 119 7.90 23.92 13.95
CA LYS A 119 8.19 22.67 13.23
C LYS A 119 6.93 21.91 12.79
N PHE A 120 5.85 21.92 13.59
CA PHE A 120 4.60 21.25 13.25
C PHE A 120 3.84 21.98 12.13
N GLU A 121 3.83 23.32 12.11
CA GLU A 121 3.18 24.12 11.06
C GLU A 121 3.81 23.86 9.70
N ASN A 122 5.13 23.77 9.63
CA ASN A 122 5.84 23.39 8.42
C ASN A 122 5.49 21.97 7.98
N THR A 123 5.38 21.03 8.90
CA THR A 123 4.94 19.66 8.59
C THR A 123 3.52 19.65 8.03
N VAL A 124 2.59 20.38 8.65
CA VAL A 124 1.19 20.47 8.18
C VAL A 124 1.09 21.17 6.83
N LEU A 125 1.89 22.19 6.56
CA LEU A 125 1.97 22.82 5.25
C LEU A 125 2.47 21.85 4.18
N LYS A 126 3.49 21.05 4.49
CA LYS A 126 3.98 19.98 3.62
C LYS A 126 2.95 18.88 3.40
N HIS A 127 2.08 18.60 4.40
CA HIS A 127 0.94 17.71 4.21
C HIS A 127 -0.04 18.27 3.16
N MET A 128 -0.31 19.58 3.20
CA MET A 128 -1.14 20.24 2.20
C MET A 128 -0.50 20.19 0.79
N GLU A 129 0.81 20.40 0.69
CA GLU A 129 1.55 20.21 -0.56
C GLU A 129 1.35 18.78 -1.11
N GLY A 130 1.49 17.78 -0.24
CA GLY A 130 1.28 16.37 -0.59
C GLY A 130 -0.12 16.07 -1.11
N ALA A 131 -1.14 16.62 -0.46
CA ALA A 131 -2.51 16.48 -0.88
C ALA A 131 -2.77 17.12 -2.26
N LEU A 132 -2.19 18.29 -2.52
CA LEU A 132 -2.32 19.00 -3.81
C LEU A 132 -1.55 18.32 -4.95
N ILE A 133 -0.31 17.87 -4.68
CA ILE A 133 0.57 17.35 -5.72
C ILE A 133 0.22 15.92 -6.15
N ALA A 134 -0.30 15.09 -5.25
CA ALA A 134 -0.48 13.67 -5.50
C ALA A 134 -1.30 13.35 -6.76
N PRO A 135 -2.50 13.92 -6.97
CA PRO A 135 -3.27 13.68 -8.19
C PRO A 135 -2.55 14.10 -9.45
N ILE A 136 -1.81 15.20 -9.39
CA ILE A 136 -1.05 15.76 -10.52
C ILE A 136 0.07 14.80 -10.93
N ILE A 137 0.88 14.36 -9.96
CA ILE A 137 1.99 13.42 -10.20
C ILE A 137 1.48 12.09 -10.73
N ILE A 138 0.36 11.61 -10.19
CA ILE A 138 -0.26 10.37 -10.66
C ILE A 138 -0.75 10.55 -12.09
N TYR A 139 -1.48 11.61 -12.39
CA TYR A 139 -1.97 11.89 -13.74
C TYR A 139 -0.82 11.91 -14.75
N LEU A 140 0.26 12.65 -14.47
CA LEU A 140 1.44 12.77 -15.33
C LEU A 140 2.21 11.45 -15.54
N SER A 141 2.08 10.49 -14.63
CA SER A 141 2.88 9.26 -14.66
C SER A 141 2.06 8.01 -14.97
N TYR A 142 0.74 8.06 -14.76
CA TYR A 142 -0.17 6.95 -14.95
C TYR A 142 -0.89 7.03 -16.30
N SER A 143 -1.11 8.25 -16.81
CA SER A 143 -1.71 8.45 -18.13
C SER A 143 -0.80 7.93 -19.25
N PRO A 144 -1.33 7.15 -20.22
CA PRO A 144 -0.58 6.71 -21.39
C PRO A 144 0.03 7.85 -22.18
N ASP A 145 -0.69 8.97 -22.30
CA ASP A 145 -0.29 10.15 -23.09
C ASP A 145 0.94 10.87 -22.52
N CYS A 146 1.26 10.62 -21.24
CA CYS A 146 2.38 11.28 -20.54
C CYS A 146 3.57 10.36 -20.28
N LYS A 147 3.46 9.05 -20.47
CA LYS A 147 4.47 8.05 -20.05
C LYS A 147 5.84 8.17 -20.73
N GLU A 148 5.89 8.68 -21.96
CA GLU A 148 7.12 8.79 -22.78
C GLU A 148 7.50 10.26 -23.04
N SER A 149 6.91 11.19 -22.30
CA SER A 149 7.07 12.62 -22.52
C SER A 149 8.43 13.10 -22.02
N ASP A 150 9.11 13.90 -22.84
CA ASP A 150 10.26 14.67 -22.37
C ASP A 150 9.86 15.80 -21.41
N ASN A 151 10.81 16.50 -20.83
CA ASN A 151 10.55 17.56 -19.84
C ASN A 151 9.67 18.70 -20.39
N ARG A 152 9.71 18.98 -21.71
CA ARG A 152 8.88 20.01 -22.33
C ARG A 152 7.45 19.55 -22.50
N ALA A 153 7.27 18.30 -22.99
CA ALA A 153 5.93 17.73 -23.15
C ALA A 153 5.20 17.57 -21.80
N ILE A 154 5.93 17.31 -20.72
CA ILE A 154 5.36 17.28 -19.36
C ILE A 154 4.79 18.67 -19.00
N VAL A 155 5.55 19.75 -19.22
CA VAL A 155 5.10 21.12 -18.95
C VAL A 155 3.94 21.51 -19.84
N GLU A 156 3.96 21.15 -21.12
CA GLU A 156 2.83 21.38 -22.05
C GLU A 156 1.57 20.64 -21.60
N ASN A 157 1.68 19.42 -21.12
CA ASN A 157 0.52 18.67 -20.60
C ASN A 157 -0.04 19.32 -19.33
N ILE A 158 0.82 19.85 -18.45
CA ILE A 158 0.39 20.61 -17.26
C ILE A 158 -0.39 21.86 -17.69
N LEU A 159 0.12 22.62 -18.67
CA LEU A 159 -0.52 23.82 -19.16
C LEU A 159 -1.89 23.55 -19.79
N LYS A 160 -2.08 22.40 -20.45
CA LYS A 160 -3.38 21.98 -20.99
C LYS A 160 -4.40 21.68 -19.89
N ILE A 161 -3.96 21.22 -18.70
CA ILE A 161 -4.86 20.97 -17.57
C ILE A 161 -5.20 22.30 -16.88
N ASN A 162 -4.19 22.98 -16.32
CA ASN A 162 -4.34 24.23 -15.59
C ASN A 162 -2.99 24.96 -15.45
N PRO A 163 -2.86 26.19 -15.97
CA PRO A 163 -1.62 26.98 -15.82
C PRO A 163 -1.19 27.23 -14.36
N LYS A 164 -2.15 27.27 -13.42
CA LYS A 164 -1.83 27.46 -11.99
C LYS A 164 -1.12 26.26 -11.38
N ILE A 165 -1.26 25.07 -11.97
CA ILE A 165 -0.46 23.89 -11.56
C ILE A 165 1.02 24.18 -11.82
N LEU A 166 1.38 24.82 -12.91
CA LEU A 166 2.76 25.21 -13.17
C LEU A 166 3.30 26.10 -12.06
N SER A 167 2.55 27.19 -11.71
CA SER A 167 2.92 28.10 -10.63
C SER A 167 3.05 27.37 -9.27
N PHE A 168 2.17 26.41 -8.99
CA PHE A 168 2.27 25.59 -7.79
C PHE A 168 3.57 24.74 -7.78
N LEU A 169 3.91 24.09 -8.90
CA LEU A 169 5.11 23.29 -9.02
C LEU A 169 6.39 24.12 -8.95
N GLU A 170 6.35 25.38 -9.40
CA GLU A 170 7.42 26.37 -9.23
C GLU A 170 7.58 26.74 -7.74
N ASN A 171 6.49 27.03 -7.03
CA ASN A 171 6.53 27.35 -5.60
C ASN A 171 7.13 26.25 -4.73
N ILE A 172 6.89 24.99 -5.09
CA ILE A 172 7.51 23.83 -4.41
C ILE A 172 8.85 23.40 -5.02
N SER A 173 9.41 24.22 -5.93
CA SER A 173 10.72 24.03 -6.59
C SER A 173 10.85 22.73 -7.41
N MET A 174 9.76 22.25 -7.98
CA MET A 174 9.80 21.13 -8.93
C MET A 174 10.04 21.57 -10.37
N ILE A 175 9.64 22.79 -10.69
CA ILE A 175 9.85 23.44 -11.99
C ILE A 175 10.60 24.77 -11.75
N LYS A 176 11.48 25.13 -12.66
CA LYS A 176 12.15 26.43 -12.74
C LYS A 176 12.38 26.78 -14.20
N ASP A 177 12.07 28.00 -14.57
CA ASP A 177 12.26 28.52 -15.95
C ASP A 177 11.61 27.62 -17.02
N GLY A 178 10.44 27.03 -16.71
CA GLY A 178 9.71 26.12 -17.59
C GLY A 178 10.34 24.71 -17.75
N LEU A 179 11.27 24.32 -16.89
CA LEU A 179 11.93 23.02 -16.93
C LEU A 179 11.83 22.32 -15.56
N LEU A 180 11.82 20.99 -15.60
CA LEU A 180 11.91 20.20 -14.37
C LEU A 180 13.28 20.38 -13.73
N THR A 181 13.26 20.64 -12.42
CA THR A 181 14.48 20.64 -11.59
C THR A 181 14.89 19.20 -11.24
N ASP A 182 16.05 19.02 -10.60
CA ASP A 182 16.44 17.72 -10.02
C ASP A 182 15.39 17.17 -9.04
N LYS A 183 14.75 18.07 -8.27
CA LYS A 183 13.63 17.71 -7.38
C LYS A 183 12.42 17.20 -8.18
N GLY A 184 12.05 17.92 -9.23
CA GLY A 184 10.94 17.56 -10.10
C GLY A 184 11.15 16.21 -10.76
N ASN A 185 12.32 16.00 -11.38
CA ASN A 185 12.70 14.74 -11.98
C ASN A 185 12.71 13.58 -10.97
N TYR A 186 13.25 13.81 -9.76
CA TYR A 186 13.28 12.80 -8.73
C TYR A 186 11.87 12.40 -8.26
N ILE A 187 10.99 13.37 -7.98
CA ILE A 187 9.62 13.11 -7.54
C ILE A 187 8.83 12.36 -8.63
N LEU A 188 8.94 12.79 -9.90
CA LEU A 188 8.28 12.08 -11.00
C LEU A 188 8.78 10.66 -11.18
N SER A 189 10.10 10.43 -11.05
CA SER A 189 10.66 9.07 -11.12
C SER A 189 10.16 8.15 -9.99
N ARG A 190 9.61 8.73 -8.91
CA ARG A 190 9.04 8.06 -7.74
C ARG A 190 7.53 8.20 -7.62
N SER A 191 6.86 8.62 -8.70
CA SER A 191 5.41 8.84 -8.75
C SER A 191 4.58 7.65 -8.25
N TYR A 192 5.04 6.44 -8.47
CA TYR A 192 4.41 5.21 -7.99
C TYR A 192 4.22 5.17 -6.45
N ALA A 193 5.10 5.83 -5.68
CA ALA A 193 4.92 5.93 -4.23
C ALA A 193 3.63 6.65 -3.85
N TYR A 194 3.26 7.70 -4.61
CA TYR A 194 1.99 8.41 -4.41
C TYR A 194 0.78 7.52 -4.74
N GLY A 195 0.90 6.65 -5.75
CA GLY A 195 -0.17 5.75 -6.18
C GLY A 195 -0.68 4.84 -5.07
N VAL A 196 0.21 4.30 -4.23
CA VAL A 196 -0.19 3.45 -3.11
C VAL A 196 -1.11 4.19 -2.14
N THR A 197 -0.69 5.35 -1.64
CA THR A 197 -1.52 6.11 -0.67
C THR A 197 -2.76 6.73 -1.32
N ALA A 198 -2.62 7.27 -2.52
CA ALA A 198 -3.72 7.89 -3.24
C ALA A 198 -4.80 6.90 -3.70
N SER A 199 -4.47 5.61 -3.83
CA SER A 199 -5.47 4.58 -4.11
C SER A 199 -6.57 4.51 -3.04
N TYR A 200 -6.30 4.99 -1.83
CA TYR A 200 -7.25 5.10 -0.72
C TYR A 200 -7.96 6.46 -0.63
N MET A 201 -7.83 7.35 -1.61
CA MET A 201 -8.53 8.65 -1.61
C MET A 201 -10.04 8.51 -1.39
N ARG A 202 -10.67 7.45 -1.90
CA ARG A 202 -12.09 7.18 -1.66
C ARG A 202 -12.39 6.96 -0.17
N THR A 203 -11.54 6.26 0.56
CA THR A 203 -11.62 6.14 2.02
C THR A 203 -11.50 7.51 2.68
N PHE A 204 -10.55 8.34 2.24
CA PHE A 204 -10.31 9.66 2.81
C PHE A 204 -11.40 10.68 2.48
N ILE A 205 -12.07 10.59 1.33
CA ILE A 205 -13.27 11.37 1.02
C ILE A 205 -14.37 11.11 2.06
N HIS A 206 -14.54 9.85 2.46
CA HIS A 206 -15.55 9.38 3.39
C HIS A 206 -15.06 9.24 4.85
N ILE A 207 -13.96 9.91 5.21
CA ILE A 207 -13.41 9.83 6.56
C ILE A 207 -14.39 10.37 7.62
N GLU A 208 -15.24 11.34 7.28
CA GLU A 208 -16.28 11.85 8.16
C GLU A 208 -17.29 10.76 8.52
N GLU A 209 -17.76 10.02 7.51
CA GLU A 209 -18.71 8.93 7.70
C GLU A 209 -18.12 7.79 8.54
N LEU A 210 -16.84 7.46 8.32
CA LEU A 210 -16.13 6.48 9.15
C LEU A 210 -16.11 6.92 10.61
N LEU A 211 -15.70 8.16 10.86
CA LEU A 211 -15.58 8.70 12.22
C LEU A 211 -16.94 8.88 12.91
N LEU A 212 -18.00 9.12 12.15
CA LEU A 212 -19.38 9.24 12.64
C LEU A 212 -20.16 7.91 12.62
N ASN A 213 -19.47 6.78 12.63
CA ASN A 213 -20.08 5.44 12.76
C ASN A 213 -20.88 4.95 11.54
N ASN A 214 -20.71 5.57 10.37
CA ASN A 214 -21.35 5.17 9.11
C ASN A 214 -20.39 4.43 8.18
N TYR A 215 -19.63 3.48 8.72
CA TYR A 215 -18.55 2.78 8.02
C TYR A 215 -19.01 1.95 6.82
N LYS A 216 -20.27 1.51 6.79
CA LYS A 216 -20.79 0.67 5.70
C LYS A 216 -20.67 1.31 4.32
N LYS A 217 -20.65 2.65 4.25
CA LYS A 217 -20.57 3.39 2.99
C LYS A 217 -19.33 3.08 2.17
N ILE A 218 -18.22 2.78 2.83
CA ILE A 218 -16.95 2.49 2.15
C ILE A 218 -16.73 1.00 1.89
N TRP A 219 -17.49 0.12 2.58
CA TRP A 219 -17.36 -1.34 2.47
C TRP A 219 -18.32 -1.95 1.46
N ILE A 220 -18.84 -1.14 0.53
CA ILE A 220 -19.64 -1.63 -0.59
C ILE A 220 -18.73 -2.18 -1.68
N LYS A 221 -19.26 -3.15 -2.41
CA LYS A 221 -18.68 -3.65 -3.65
C LYS A 221 -19.58 -3.23 -4.80
N ASP A 222 -18.99 -2.98 -5.96
CA ASP A 222 -19.75 -2.75 -7.17
C ASP A 222 -20.35 -4.05 -7.74
N SER A 223 -21.05 -3.96 -8.87
CA SER A 223 -21.66 -5.11 -9.55
C SER A 223 -20.65 -6.14 -10.07
N PHE A 224 -19.38 -5.75 -10.18
CA PHE A 224 -18.28 -6.63 -10.59
C PHE A 224 -17.51 -7.21 -9.39
N GLY A 225 -17.87 -6.81 -8.16
CA GLY A 225 -17.21 -7.24 -6.92
C GLY A 225 -16.02 -6.38 -6.53
N ASP A 226 -15.75 -5.29 -7.25
CA ASP A 226 -14.66 -4.38 -6.95
C ASP A 226 -14.97 -3.55 -5.70
N GLU A 227 -13.97 -3.40 -4.85
CA GLU A 227 -14.07 -2.66 -3.59
C GLU A 227 -14.15 -1.15 -3.85
N TYR A 228 -15.10 -0.49 -3.20
CA TYR A 228 -15.25 0.96 -3.35
C TYR A 228 -14.15 1.75 -2.63
N HIS A 229 -13.71 1.30 -1.45
CA HIS A 229 -12.82 2.06 -0.58
C HIS A 229 -11.40 2.25 -1.13
N VAL A 230 -10.97 1.41 -2.06
CA VAL A 230 -9.65 1.43 -2.67
C VAL A 230 -9.73 1.32 -4.20
N ASN A 231 -8.92 2.08 -4.91
CA ASN A 231 -8.69 1.88 -6.34
C ASN A 231 -7.61 0.82 -6.53
N ARG A 232 -8.02 -0.45 -6.75
CA ARG A 232 -7.08 -1.58 -6.87
C ARG A 232 -6.08 -1.42 -8.00
N ALA A 233 -6.50 -0.96 -9.17
CA ALA A 233 -5.60 -0.77 -10.30
C ALA A 233 -4.48 0.22 -9.98
N LEU A 234 -4.81 1.35 -9.35
CA LEU A 234 -3.83 2.34 -8.91
C LEU A 234 -2.94 1.80 -7.79
N ASN A 235 -3.50 1.01 -6.87
CA ASN A 235 -2.74 0.37 -5.79
C ASN A 235 -1.71 -0.60 -6.36
N VAL A 236 -2.11 -1.49 -7.26
CA VAL A 236 -1.22 -2.46 -7.94
C VAL A 236 -0.15 -1.73 -8.75
N TRP A 237 -0.50 -0.67 -9.50
CA TRP A 237 0.48 0.13 -10.23
C TRP A 237 1.54 0.74 -9.30
N GLY A 238 1.11 1.32 -8.18
CA GLY A 238 1.99 1.95 -7.20
C GLY A 238 2.86 0.92 -6.47
N SER A 239 2.26 -0.12 -5.93
CA SER A 239 2.95 -1.17 -5.18
C SER A 239 3.89 -1.99 -6.06
N GLY A 240 3.45 -2.44 -7.24
CA GLY A 240 4.24 -3.26 -8.15
C GLY A 240 5.57 -2.58 -8.57
N LYS A 241 5.56 -1.26 -8.81
CA LYS A 241 6.80 -0.52 -9.07
C LYS A 241 7.69 -0.37 -7.83
N SER A 242 7.08 -0.24 -6.64
CA SER A 242 7.82 -0.18 -5.37
C SER A 242 8.49 -1.51 -5.06
N HIS A 243 7.83 -2.63 -5.36
CA HIS A 243 8.32 -3.99 -5.10
C HIS A 243 9.62 -4.31 -5.85
N LYS A 244 9.84 -3.74 -7.04
CA LYS A 244 11.08 -3.93 -7.82
C LYS A 244 12.35 -3.59 -7.03
N ASN A 245 12.28 -2.72 -6.03
CA ASN A 245 13.40 -2.40 -5.17
C ASN A 245 13.86 -3.61 -4.32
N TYR A 246 12.96 -4.57 -4.06
CA TYR A 246 13.21 -5.77 -3.27
C TYR A 246 13.56 -6.98 -4.12
N PHE A 247 13.22 -6.98 -5.40
CA PHE A 247 13.40 -8.11 -6.31
C PHE A 247 14.84 -8.60 -6.34
N LYS A 248 15.83 -7.71 -6.40
CA LYS A 248 17.25 -8.10 -6.41
C LYS A 248 17.61 -9.01 -5.22
N LYS A 249 16.99 -8.81 -4.06
CA LYS A 249 17.24 -9.67 -2.89
C LYS A 249 16.47 -10.98 -2.99
N ILE A 250 15.22 -10.90 -3.45
CA ILE A 250 14.40 -12.09 -3.75
C ILE A 250 15.08 -12.95 -4.80
N ASP A 251 15.62 -12.35 -5.87
CA ASP A 251 16.37 -13.05 -6.93
C ASP A 251 17.50 -13.89 -6.36
N THR A 252 18.24 -13.35 -5.39
CA THR A 252 19.31 -14.08 -4.70
C THR A 252 18.78 -15.31 -4.00
N TYR A 253 17.64 -15.19 -3.32
CA TYR A 253 17.02 -16.30 -2.58
C TYR A 253 16.45 -17.36 -3.52
N ILE A 254 15.71 -16.96 -4.54
CA ILE A 254 15.15 -17.87 -5.54
C ILE A 254 16.26 -18.60 -6.29
N THR A 255 17.32 -17.92 -6.69
CA THR A 255 18.47 -18.52 -7.36
C THR A 255 19.14 -19.56 -6.47
N LYS A 256 19.29 -19.30 -5.15
CA LYS A 256 19.85 -20.25 -4.20
C LYS A 256 18.97 -21.50 -4.08
N ILE A 257 17.65 -21.36 -4.00
CA ILE A 257 16.69 -22.47 -3.92
C ILE A 257 16.72 -23.33 -5.18
N PHE A 258 16.60 -22.72 -6.37
CA PHE A 258 16.50 -23.42 -7.64
C PHE A 258 17.85 -23.83 -8.27
N ASN A 259 18.94 -23.63 -7.54
CA ASN A 259 20.29 -24.19 -7.84
C ASN A 259 20.66 -25.34 -6.89
N GLN A 260 19.81 -25.74 -5.96
CA GLN A 260 20.00 -26.96 -5.16
C GLN A 260 19.89 -28.22 -6.04
N PRO A 261 20.24 -29.43 -5.54
CA PRO A 261 19.98 -30.68 -6.25
C PRO A 261 18.52 -30.76 -6.71
N LEU A 262 18.29 -31.14 -7.98
CA LEU A 262 16.97 -31.07 -8.65
C LEU A 262 15.86 -31.81 -7.90
N GLU A 263 16.20 -32.93 -7.26
CA GLU A 263 15.28 -33.77 -6.50
C GLU A 263 14.80 -33.10 -5.19
N SER A 264 15.58 -32.18 -4.65
CA SER A 264 15.25 -31.46 -3.42
C SER A 264 14.52 -30.13 -3.66
N GLN A 265 14.46 -29.68 -4.92
CA GLN A 265 13.81 -28.41 -5.28
C GLN A 265 12.27 -28.51 -5.22
N PRO A 266 11.56 -27.40 -4.95
CA PRO A 266 10.12 -27.34 -5.13
C PRO A 266 9.73 -27.60 -6.59
N LYS A 267 8.55 -28.16 -6.83
CA LYS A 267 8.03 -28.38 -8.20
C LYS A 267 7.84 -27.09 -8.98
N GLY A 268 7.69 -25.98 -8.27
CA GLY A 268 7.48 -24.67 -8.86
C GLY A 268 7.16 -23.60 -7.82
N ILE A 269 6.49 -22.55 -8.26
CA ILE A 269 6.07 -21.41 -7.45
C ILE A 269 4.55 -21.40 -7.32
N ALA A 270 4.05 -21.18 -6.11
CA ALA A 270 2.64 -20.89 -5.84
C ALA A 270 2.54 -19.47 -5.23
N ASP A 271 2.04 -18.52 -6.01
CA ASP A 271 1.92 -17.11 -5.64
C ASP A 271 0.49 -16.83 -5.16
N MET A 272 0.33 -16.64 -3.85
CA MET A 272 -0.93 -16.24 -3.23
C MET A 272 -1.02 -14.71 -3.15
N GLY A 273 -2.05 -14.12 -3.79
CA GLY A 273 -2.16 -12.69 -4.02
C GLY A 273 -1.34 -12.26 -5.24
N CYS A 274 -1.43 -13.02 -6.34
CA CYS A 274 -0.59 -12.82 -7.53
C CYS A 274 -0.84 -11.50 -8.27
N GLY A 275 -1.96 -10.81 -7.99
CA GLY A 275 -2.29 -9.51 -8.57
C GLY A 275 -2.31 -9.54 -10.10
N ASP A 276 -1.50 -8.69 -10.74
CA ASP A 276 -1.36 -8.65 -12.20
C ASP A 276 -0.42 -9.72 -12.77
N GLY A 277 0.16 -10.57 -11.93
CA GLY A 277 1.08 -11.63 -12.33
C GLY A 277 2.51 -11.18 -12.64
N SER A 278 2.83 -9.89 -12.50
CA SER A 278 4.17 -9.36 -12.83
C SER A 278 5.28 -9.97 -11.98
N PHE A 279 5.03 -10.21 -10.69
CA PHE A 279 5.98 -10.87 -9.81
C PHE A 279 6.19 -12.33 -10.19
N LEU A 280 5.11 -13.07 -10.41
CA LEU A 280 5.18 -14.47 -10.83
C LEU A 280 5.90 -14.64 -12.17
N LEU A 281 5.66 -13.73 -13.14
CA LEU A 281 6.39 -13.71 -14.41
C LEU A 281 7.87 -13.40 -14.22
N HIS A 282 8.21 -12.47 -13.34
CA HIS A 282 9.60 -12.17 -12.99
C HIS A 282 10.31 -13.41 -12.44
N LEU A 283 9.70 -14.12 -11.49
CA LEU A 283 10.25 -15.37 -10.93
C LEU A 283 10.37 -16.47 -11.98
N ASN A 284 9.38 -16.64 -12.84
CA ASN A 284 9.45 -17.58 -13.96
C ASN A 284 10.67 -17.31 -14.85
N ASN A 285 10.87 -16.06 -15.26
CA ASN A 285 11.97 -15.70 -16.14
C ASN A 285 13.32 -15.86 -15.45
N LEU A 286 13.43 -15.51 -14.17
CA LEU A 286 14.63 -15.71 -13.38
C LEU A 286 15.01 -17.19 -13.31
N ILE A 287 14.07 -18.04 -12.92
CA ILE A 287 14.30 -19.47 -12.73
C ILE A 287 14.67 -20.13 -14.06
N THR A 288 13.90 -19.85 -15.10
CA THR A 288 14.09 -20.43 -16.44
C THR A 288 15.45 -20.05 -17.05
N ASN A 289 15.84 -18.79 -16.93
CA ASN A 289 17.03 -18.29 -17.63
C ASN A 289 18.31 -18.39 -16.80
N SER A 290 18.25 -18.51 -15.45
CA SER A 290 19.40 -18.27 -14.60
C SER A 290 19.71 -19.36 -13.59
N THR A 291 18.95 -20.48 -13.58
CA THR A 291 19.11 -21.53 -12.55
C THR A 291 19.36 -22.93 -13.12
N LEU A 292 19.75 -23.85 -12.22
CA LEU A 292 19.88 -25.29 -12.57
C LEU A 292 18.55 -25.87 -13.04
N ARG A 293 17.40 -25.45 -12.44
CA ARG A 293 16.06 -25.87 -12.87
C ARG A 293 15.82 -25.46 -14.32
N GLY A 294 16.15 -24.22 -14.71
CA GLY A 294 15.96 -23.73 -16.08
C GLY A 294 16.72 -24.52 -17.14
N LYS A 295 17.86 -25.09 -16.78
CA LYS A 295 18.67 -25.95 -17.65
C LYS A 295 18.11 -27.37 -17.79
N ASN A 296 17.11 -27.76 -17.00
CA ASN A 296 16.60 -29.12 -16.90
C ASN A 296 15.06 -29.19 -17.00
N LEU A 297 14.42 -28.23 -17.66
CA LEU A 297 12.94 -28.12 -17.71
C LEU A 297 12.26 -29.34 -18.38
N GLU A 298 12.91 -30.02 -19.29
CA GLU A 298 12.34 -31.24 -19.92
C GLU A 298 12.11 -32.34 -18.90
N ARG A 299 13.06 -32.57 -17.99
CA ARG A 299 12.96 -33.59 -16.96
C ARG A 299 12.31 -33.07 -15.66
N TYR A 300 12.51 -31.82 -15.34
CA TYR A 300 12.00 -31.16 -14.14
C TYR A 300 11.25 -29.87 -14.53
N PRO A 301 10.02 -29.97 -15.03
CA PRO A 301 9.25 -28.81 -15.46
C PRO A 301 9.03 -27.85 -14.28
N LEU A 302 9.02 -26.55 -14.58
CA LEU A 302 8.68 -25.51 -13.61
C LEU A 302 7.18 -25.28 -13.66
N LEU A 303 6.46 -25.60 -12.59
CA LEU A 303 5.03 -25.35 -12.48
C LEU A 303 4.78 -23.98 -11.82
N LEU A 304 3.76 -23.27 -12.28
CA LEU A 304 3.37 -21.98 -11.75
C LEU A 304 1.90 -21.99 -11.35
N ILE A 305 1.59 -21.51 -10.15
CA ILE A 305 0.22 -21.30 -9.66
C ILE A 305 0.09 -19.82 -9.28
N GLY A 306 -0.89 -19.13 -9.86
CA GLY A 306 -1.29 -17.79 -9.48
C GLY A 306 -2.66 -17.83 -8.81
N ALA A 307 -2.73 -17.46 -7.54
CA ALA A 307 -3.96 -17.39 -6.78
C ALA A 307 -4.25 -15.96 -6.36
N ASP A 308 -5.49 -15.52 -6.49
CA ASP A 308 -5.94 -14.20 -6.02
C ASP A 308 -7.41 -14.27 -5.61
N PHE A 309 -7.82 -13.38 -4.71
CA PHE A 309 -9.21 -13.26 -4.31
C PHE A 309 -10.06 -12.61 -5.41
N ASN A 310 -9.47 -11.75 -6.24
CA ASN A 310 -10.12 -10.98 -7.27
C ASN A 310 -9.96 -11.64 -8.65
N GLU A 311 -11.08 -11.99 -9.30
CA GLU A 311 -11.08 -12.57 -10.64
C GLU A 311 -10.46 -11.64 -11.70
N ALA A 312 -10.64 -10.31 -11.57
CA ALA A 312 -10.02 -9.35 -12.48
C ALA A 312 -8.48 -9.39 -12.42
N ALA A 313 -7.91 -9.61 -11.23
CA ALA A 313 -6.46 -9.81 -11.05
C ALA A 313 -5.99 -11.09 -11.76
N LEU A 314 -6.73 -12.19 -11.62
CA LEU A 314 -6.42 -13.44 -12.32
C LEU A 314 -6.46 -13.28 -13.84
N GLN A 315 -7.41 -12.49 -14.36
CA GLN A 315 -7.47 -12.20 -15.79
C GLN A 315 -6.26 -11.35 -16.24
N GLN A 316 -5.81 -10.41 -15.43
CA GLN A 316 -4.58 -9.64 -15.70
C GLN A 316 -3.35 -10.55 -15.68
N THR A 317 -3.25 -11.48 -14.72
CA THR A 317 -2.20 -12.50 -14.66
C THR A 317 -2.18 -13.33 -15.96
N LYS A 318 -3.34 -13.83 -16.44
CA LYS A 318 -3.41 -14.56 -17.72
C LYS A 318 -2.90 -13.70 -18.89
N ASN A 319 -3.27 -12.43 -18.93
CA ASN A 319 -2.84 -11.50 -19.97
C ASN A 319 -1.33 -11.21 -19.89
N MET A 320 -0.77 -11.08 -18.68
CA MET A 320 0.67 -10.88 -18.46
C MET A 320 1.50 -12.04 -19.01
N PHE A 321 0.98 -13.26 -18.94
CA PHE A 321 1.63 -14.47 -19.44
C PHE A 321 1.26 -14.83 -20.90
N LYS A 322 0.51 -14.00 -21.64
CA LYS A 322 0.01 -14.33 -22.98
C LYS A 322 1.12 -14.80 -23.94
N ASP A 323 2.29 -14.17 -23.86
CA ASP A 323 3.44 -14.44 -24.74
C ASP A 323 4.48 -15.37 -24.07
N SER A 324 4.24 -15.82 -22.83
CA SER A 324 5.10 -16.79 -22.14
C SER A 324 4.82 -18.21 -22.60
N THR A 325 5.87 -18.99 -22.80
CA THR A 325 5.75 -20.45 -23.09
C THR A 325 5.29 -21.23 -21.85
N ASN A 326 5.65 -20.76 -20.65
CA ASN A 326 5.21 -21.34 -19.38
C ASN A 326 4.06 -20.51 -18.82
N LYS A 327 2.85 -21.06 -18.77
CA LYS A 327 1.65 -20.38 -18.30
C LYS A 327 1.26 -20.82 -16.89
N PRO A 328 0.85 -19.90 -16.00
CA PRO A 328 0.40 -20.28 -14.67
C PRO A 328 -0.97 -20.94 -14.71
N LEU A 329 -1.18 -21.88 -13.81
CA LEU A 329 -2.51 -22.28 -13.37
C LEU A 329 -3.07 -21.14 -12.52
N THR A 330 -4.27 -20.65 -12.84
CA THR A 330 -4.89 -19.56 -12.08
C THR A 330 -6.10 -20.06 -11.32
N ILE A 331 -6.25 -19.61 -10.07
CA ILE A 331 -7.34 -20.02 -9.19
C ILE A 331 -7.79 -18.85 -8.29
N GLN A 332 -9.09 -18.70 -8.15
CA GLN A 332 -9.64 -17.75 -7.18
C GLN A 332 -9.56 -18.34 -5.78
N ALA A 333 -8.82 -17.68 -4.87
CA ALA A 333 -8.60 -18.19 -3.52
C ALA A 333 -8.49 -17.06 -2.49
N ASP A 334 -8.85 -17.39 -1.24
CA ASP A 334 -8.72 -16.52 -0.07
C ASP A 334 -7.56 -17.01 0.79
N ILE A 335 -6.60 -16.13 1.08
CA ILE A 335 -5.47 -16.41 1.97
C ILE A 335 -5.91 -16.91 3.35
N SER A 336 -7.10 -16.54 3.80
CA SER A 336 -7.68 -16.94 5.08
C SER A 336 -8.30 -18.35 5.07
N ASN A 337 -8.28 -19.05 3.92
CA ASN A 337 -8.79 -20.41 3.80
C ASN A 337 -7.84 -21.32 3.00
N PRO A 338 -6.65 -21.64 3.55
CA PRO A 338 -5.65 -22.45 2.86
C PRO A 338 -6.11 -23.88 2.58
N GLU A 339 -7.02 -24.41 3.40
CA GLU A 339 -7.54 -25.79 3.19
C GLU A 339 -8.37 -25.88 1.92
N LYS A 340 -9.30 -24.95 1.72
CA LYS A 340 -10.10 -24.88 0.49
C LYS A 340 -9.20 -24.68 -0.73
N TYR A 341 -8.25 -23.75 -0.65
CA TYR A 341 -7.29 -23.51 -1.72
C TYR A 341 -6.51 -24.78 -2.11
N ALA A 342 -5.95 -25.48 -1.12
CA ALA A 342 -5.20 -26.71 -1.36
C ALA A 342 -6.07 -27.84 -1.94
N GLN A 343 -7.32 -27.96 -1.46
CA GLN A 343 -8.28 -28.93 -1.96
C GLN A 343 -8.63 -28.67 -3.43
N GLU A 344 -8.95 -27.44 -3.79
CA GLU A 344 -9.28 -27.04 -5.16
C GLU A 344 -8.11 -27.29 -6.13
N ILE A 345 -6.86 -26.96 -5.73
CA ILE A 345 -5.65 -27.26 -6.51
C ILE A 345 -5.51 -28.77 -6.72
N LYS A 346 -5.77 -29.56 -5.70
CA LYS A 346 -5.69 -31.02 -5.80
C LYS A 346 -6.77 -31.61 -6.71
N GLU A 347 -8.00 -31.13 -6.60
CA GLU A 347 -9.13 -31.61 -7.41
C GLU A 347 -9.01 -31.19 -8.87
N MET A 348 -8.63 -29.94 -9.16
CA MET A 348 -8.56 -29.42 -10.51
C MET A 348 -7.32 -29.87 -11.28
N TYR A 349 -6.18 -30.01 -10.59
CA TYR A 349 -4.88 -30.17 -11.23
C TYR A 349 -4.10 -31.39 -10.75
N SER A 350 -4.61 -32.13 -9.77
CA SER A 350 -3.93 -33.28 -9.13
C SER A 350 -2.56 -32.94 -8.55
N LEU A 351 -2.43 -31.69 -8.05
CA LEU A 351 -1.20 -31.14 -7.46
C LEU A 351 -1.36 -30.99 -5.94
N ASP A 352 -0.26 -31.16 -5.22
CA ASP A 352 -0.17 -30.85 -3.80
C ASP A 352 0.56 -29.51 -3.61
N ILE A 353 -0.10 -28.54 -2.98
CA ILE A 353 0.46 -27.20 -2.77
C ILE A 353 1.71 -27.22 -1.90
N SER A 354 1.88 -28.24 -1.05
CA SER A 354 3.09 -28.41 -0.23
C SER A 354 4.35 -28.75 -1.04
N ASP A 355 4.20 -29.20 -2.30
CA ASP A 355 5.30 -29.47 -3.22
C ASP A 355 5.87 -28.20 -3.87
N PHE A 356 5.27 -27.03 -3.62
CA PHE A 356 5.66 -25.74 -4.18
C PHE A 356 6.41 -24.88 -3.15
N LEU A 357 7.28 -24.00 -3.63
CA LEU A 357 7.66 -22.84 -2.87
C LEU A 357 6.47 -21.87 -2.90
N ASN A 358 5.86 -21.67 -1.73
CA ASN A 358 4.82 -20.68 -1.61
C ASN A 358 5.45 -19.28 -1.56
N VAL A 359 4.87 -18.30 -2.25
CA VAL A 359 5.30 -16.91 -2.20
C VAL A 359 4.13 -15.99 -1.89
N ARG A 360 4.39 -14.87 -1.22
CA ARG A 360 3.41 -13.82 -0.92
C ARG A 360 4.08 -12.46 -0.88
N SER A 361 3.38 -11.47 -1.40
CA SER A 361 3.84 -10.09 -1.37
C SER A 361 2.79 -9.19 -0.71
N PHE A 362 3.08 -8.73 0.51
CA PHE A 362 2.24 -7.78 1.26
C PHE A 362 0.80 -8.25 1.45
N LEU A 363 0.62 -9.46 1.94
CA LEU A 363 -0.69 -10.10 1.99
C LEU A 363 -1.10 -10.57 3.39
N ASP A 364 -0.18 -11.02 4.26
CA ASP A 364 -0.54 -11.56 5.57
C ASP A 364 -1.24 -10.53 6.47
N HIS A 365 -0.94 -9.23 6.32
CA HIS A 365 -1.64 -8.15 7.04
C HIS A 365 -3.08 -7.91 6.52
N ASN A 366 -3.43 -8.42 5.35
CA ASN A 366 -4.76 -8.28 4.71
C ASN A 366 -5.65 -9.52 4.91
N ARG A 367 -5.27 -10.42 5.81
CA ARG A 367 -6.07 -11.60 6.17
C ARG A 367 -7.40 -11.19 6.80
N THR A 368 -8.43 -12.04 6.65
CA THR A 368 -9.71 -11.85 7.31
C THR A 368 -9.56 -12.00 8.83
N PHE A 369 -10.10 -11.04 9.59
CA PHE A 369 -10.13 -11.15 11.03
C PHE A 369 -11.27 -12.08 11.48
N SER A 370 -10.91 -13.15 12.19
CA SER A 370 -11.83 -14.05 12.87
C SER A 370 -11.41 -14.22 14.32
N ILE A 371 -12.35 -14.14 15.24
CA ILE A 371 -12.11 -14.39 16.66
C ILE A 371 -12.45 -15.85 16.95
N ASN A 372 -11.45 -16.68 17.19
CA ASN A 372 -11.63 -17.90 17.98
C ASN A 372 -11.45 -17.50 19.45
N ASN A 373 -12.57 -17.44 20.19
CA ASN A 373 -12.70 -16.74 21.47
C ASN A 373 -11.88 -17.29 22.64
N GLU A 374 -11.16 -18.39 22.50
CA GLU A 374 -10.55 -19.06 23.66
C GLU A 374 -9.04 -18.77 23.84
N ASP A 375 -8.29 -18.49 22.77
CA ASP A 375 -6.85 -18.41 22.84
C ASP A 375 -6.25 -17.01 23.08
N TYR A 376 -6.97 -15.92 22.74
CA TYR A 376 -6.33 -14.58 22.78
C TYR A 376 -6.00 -14.10 24.19
N GLN A 377 -6.69 -14.60 25.21
CA GLN A 377 -6.40 -14.26 26.61
C GLN A 377 -5.02 -14.73 27.06
N ASN A 378 -4.48 -15.76 26.40
CA ASN A 378 -3.14 -16.29 26.65
C ASN A 378 -2.03 -15.47 25.97
N PHE A 379 -2.41 -14.46 25.16
CA PHE A 379 -1.45 -13.58 24.49
C PHE A 379 -1.28 -12.27 25.26
N LYS A 380 -0.06 -11.98 25.68
CA LYS A 380 0.28 -10.64 26.13
C LYS A 380 0.32 -9.71 24.92
N ASN A 381 -0.40 -8.59 24.98
CA ASN A 381 -0.29 -7.58 23.93
C ASN A 381 1.14 -7.03 23.86
N LYS A 382 1.78 -7.17 22.69
CA LYS A 382 3.13 -6.69 22.42
C LYS A 382 3.19 -5.63 21.32
N THR A 383 2.13 -5.51 20.50
CA THR A 383 2.06 -4.47 19.48
C THR A 383 1.68 -3.12 20.08
N THR A 384 2.29 -2.07 19.58
CA THR A 384 1.98 -0.68 19.93
C THR A 384 0.98 -0.04 18.97
N ASN A 385 0.61 -0.75 17.89
CA ASN A 385 -0.39 -0.30 16.93
C ASN A 385 -1.82 -0.46 17.49
N VAL A 386 -2.75 0.24 16.86
CA VAL A 386 -4.20 0.17 17.15
C VAL A 386 -4.95 -0.33 15.92
N PHE A 387 -6.02 -1.07 16.16
CA PHE A 387 -6.70 -1.78 15.09
C PHE A 387 -8.20 -1.54 15.14
N ALA A 388 -8.80 -1.50 13.96
CA ALA A 388 -10.24 -1.51 13.75
C ALA A 388 -10.62 -2.68 12.83
N TRP A 389 -11.80 -3.22 12.99
CA TRP A 389 -12.43 -4.14 12.07
C TRP A 389 -13.91 -3.90 12.03
N LYS A 390 -14.40 -3.44 10.88
CA LYS A 390 -15.83 -3.13 10.68
C LYS A 390 -16.39 -2.30 11.83
N ASN A 391 -15.73 -1.20 12.16
CA ASN A 391 -16.10 -0.28 13.23
C ASN A 391 -15.94 -0.80 14.67
N LYS A 392 -15.33 -1.95 14.89
CA LYS A 392 -15.00 -2.46 16.22
C LYS A 392 -13.53 -2.23 16.52
N ALA A 393 -13.21 -1.71 17.70
CA ALA A 393 -11.85 -1.65 18.19
C ALA A 393 -11.38 -3.05 18.54
N ILE A 394 -10.22 -3.43 17.99
CA ILE A 394 -9.63 -4.75 18.20
C ILE A 394 -8.35 -4.58 19.04
N LYS A 395 -8.18 -5.43 20.03
CA LYS A 395 -7.00 -5.42 20.89
C LYS A 395 -5.80 -6.06 20.17
N GLY A 396 -4.59 -5.60 20.48
CA GLY A 396 -3.38 -6.15 19.86
C GLY A 396 -3.16 -7.63 20.12
N ASN A 397 -3.55 -8.15 21.29
CA ASN A 397 -3.48 -9.58 21.56
C ASN A 397 -4.48 -10.42 20.75
N GLU A 398 -5.64 -9.86 20.38
CA GLU A 398 -6.60 -10.51 19.46
C GLU A 398 -6.01 -10.60 18.04
N ILE A 399 -5.34 -9.55 17.58
CA ILE A 399 -4.63 -9.53 16.27
C ILE A 399 -3.47 -10.52 16.27
N GLN A 400 -2.69 -10.61 17.36
CA GLN A 400 -1.60 -11.58 17.48
C GLN A 400 -2.14 -13.01 17.44
N SER A 401 -3.21 -13.32 18.19
CA SER A 401 -3.85 -14.63 18.19
C SER A 401 -4.39 -14.99 16.79
N ASN A 402 -5.07 -14.05 16.12
CA ASN A 402 -5.55 -14.24 14.78
C ASN A 402 -4.41 -14.55 13.79
N LEU A 403 -3.26 -13.86 13.89
CA LEU A 403 -2.10 -14.13 13.04
C LEU A 403 -1.47 -15.49 13.32
N VAL A 404 -1.36 -15.89 14.59
CA VAL A 404 -0.85 -17.23 14.96
C VAL A 404 -1.74 -18.32 14.38
N ASN A 405 -3.07 -18.18 14.45
CA ASN A 405 -3.98 -19.15 13.90
C ASN A 405 -3.90 -19.19 12.37
N HIS A 406 -3.80 -18.04 11.71
CA HIS A 406 -3.54 -17.97 10.28
C HIS A 406 -2.29 -18.77 9.88
N PHE A 407 -1.18 -18.60 10.57
CA PHE A 407 0.04 -19.38 10.29
C PHE A 407 -0.08 -20.86 10.64
N ARG A 408 -0.81 -21.24 11.68
CA ARG A 408 -1.09 -22.65 12.01
C ARG A 408 -1.85 -23.36 10.88
N GLU A 409 -2.83 -22.68 10.29
CA GLU A 409 -3.60 -23.20 9.15
C GLU A 409 -2.72 -23.39 7.91
N TRP A 410 -1.78 -22.47 7.67
CA TRP A 410 -0.83 -22.56 6.55
C TRP A 410 0.30 -23.55 6.78
N LYS A 411 0.64 -23.89 8.01
CA LYS A 411 1.85 -24.67 8.36
C LYS A 411 2.01 -25.94 7.55
N LYS A 412 0.96 -26.75 7.40
CA LYS A 412 1.03 -28.03 6.66
C LYS A 412 1.37 -27.86 5.17
N TYR A 413 1.12 -26.68 4.61
CA TYR A 413 1.34 -26.39 3.18
C TYR A 413 2.69 -25.74 2.89
N ILE A 414 3.33 -25.18 3.90
CA ILE A 414 4.59 -24.44 3.75
C ILE A 414 5.79 -25.12 4.43
N SER A 415 5.59 -26.21 5.18
CA SER A 415 6.66 -26.84 5.96
C SER A 415 7.69 -27.58 5.09
N LYS A 416 7.36 -27.96 3.84
CA LYS A 416 8.26 -28.76 2.99
C LYS A 416 9.26 -27.92 2.22
N HIS A 417 8.79 -26.88 1.52
CA HIS A 417 9.62 -26.02 0.69
C HIS A 417 9.59 -24.54 1.11
N GLY A 418 8.82 -24.23 2.14
CA GLY A 418 8.76 -22.90 2.75
C GLY A 418 7.75 -21.97 2.10
N LEU A 419 7.62 -20.83 2.77
CA LEU A 419 6.92 -19.63 2.32
C LEU A 419 7.94 -18.49 2.23
N LEU A 420 8.19 -17.98 1.03
CA LEU A 420 8.93 -16.73 0.84
C LEU A 420 7.96 -15.56 0.95
N ALA A 421 7.98 -14.91 2.10
CA ALA A 421 7.09 -13.78 2.42
C ALA A 421 7.83 -12.45 2.30
N LEU A 422 7.29 -11.54 1.50
CA LEU A 422 7.62 -10.11 1.48
C LEU A 422 6.49 -9.39 2.22
N GLU A 423 6.76 -8.82 3.41
CA GLU A 423 5.69 -8.31 4.26
C GLU A 423 5.99 -6.91 4.82
N LEU A 424 4.91 -6.17 5.10
CA LEU A 424 4.91 -4.83 5.68
C LEU A 424 4.72 -4.90 7.20
N HIS A 425 5.52 -4.12 7.92
CA HIS A 425 5.48 -4.08 9.38
C HIS A 425 5.22 -2.68 9.93
N PHE A 426 4.62 -2.63 11.09
CA PHE A 426 4.49 -1.41 11.86
C PHE A 426 5.82 -1.05 12.53
N ILE A 427 6.04 0.22 12.72
CA ILE A 427 7.17 0.72 13.51
C ILE A 427 6.63 1.14 14.88
N ASP A 428 7.29 0.73 15.97
CA ASP A 428 6.90 1.12 17.32
C ASP A 428 6.51 2.61 17.38
N ILE A 429 5.30 2.87 17.87
CA ILE A 429 4.69 4.20 17.87
C ILE A 429 5.60 5.27 18.53
N ASN A 430 6.43 4.86 19.50
CA ASN A 430 7.33 5.76 20.20
C ASN A 430 8.54 6.20 19.34
N LYS A 431 8.85 5.45 18.29
CA LYS A 431 9.94 5.75 17.34
C LYS A 431 9.49 6.59 16.15
N ILE A 432 8.19 6.75 15.90
CA ILE A 432 7.67 7.36 14.67
C ILE A 432 8.09 8.83 14.55
N TYR A 433 7.95 9.62 15.62
CA TYR A 433 8.25 11.06 15.58
C TYR A 433 9.67 11.39 15.10
N GLU A 434 10.66 10.66 15.60
CA GLU A 434 12.07 10.84 15.23
C GLU A 434 12.39 10.37 13.81
N ASN A 435 11.44 9.67 13.20
CA ASN A 435 11.58 9.08 11.87
C ASN A 435 10.59 9.64 10.83
N ILE A 436 9.87 10.71 11.15
CA ILE A 436 9.03 11.45 10.19
C ILE A 436 9.88 11.90 9.01
N GLY A 437 9.41 11.61 7.80
CA GLY A 437 10.11 11.90 6.55
C GLY A 437 11.25 10.92 6.21
N LYS A 438 11.48 9.88 7.02
CA LYS A 438 12.33 8.73 6.65
C LYS A 438 11.51 7.57 6.10
N LEU A 439 10.25 7.47 6.51
CA LEU A 439 9.27 6.46 6.12
C LEU A 439 7.88 7.09 6.09
N PRO A 440 6.93 6.61 5.24
CA PRO A 440 5.55 7.11 5.18
C PRO A 440 4.66 6.41 6.22
N ILE A 441 5.08 6.41 7.49
CA ILE A 441 4.45 5.59 8.53
C ILE A 441 3.03 6.04 8.82
N THR A 442 2.79 7.36 8.88
CA THR A 442 1.45 7.91 9.14
C THR A 442 0.48 7.58 8.03
N ALA A 443 0.93 7.67 6.77
CA ALA A 443 0.13 7.26 5.62
C ALA A 443 -0.28 5.78 5.74
N TYR A 444 0.65 4.92 6.15
CA TYR A 444 0.36 3.49 6.33
C TYR A 444 -0.54 3.21 7.55
N MET A 445 -0.35 3.94 8.66
CA MET A 445 -1.30 3.86 9.78
C MET A 445 -2.73 4.18 9.34
N ALA A 446 -2.89 5.23 8.54
CA ALA A 446 -4.21 5.65 8.07
C ALA A 446 -4.78 4.69 7.01
N THR A 447 -4.02 4.35 5.98
CA THR A 447 -4.51 3.47 4.90
C THR A 447 -4.90 2.10 5.43
N HIS A 448 -4.07 1.46 6.26
CA HIS A 448 -4.33 0.13 6.80
C HIS A 448 -5.37 0.17 7.93
N GLY A 449 -5.25 1.15 8.83
CA GLY A 449 -6.16 1.27 9.97
C GLY A 449 -7.61 1.58 9.57
N PHE A 450 -7.83 2.35 8.50
CA PHE A 450 -9.17 2.65 7.99
C PHE A 450 -9.70 1.61 7.00
N SER A 451 -8.94 0.58 6.67
CA SER A 451 -9.32 -0.44 5.68
C SER A 451 -9.21 -1.88 6.19
N ASP A 452 -9.36 -2.07 7.51
CA ASP A 452 -9.38 -3.40 8.16
C ASP A 452 -8.12 -4.25 7.86
N GLN A 453 -6.94 -3.61 7.77
CA GLN A 453 -5.65 -4.26 7.54
C GLN A 453 -4.79 -4.18 8.80
N PHE A 454 -4.08 -5.27 9.12
CA PHE A 454 -3.49 -5.47 10.45
C PHE A 454 -1.97 -5.58 10.38
N ILE A 455 -1.29 -4.43 10.22
CA ILE A 455 0.18 -4.37 10.28
C ILE A 455 0.65 -4.35 11.74
N ILE A 456 1.63 -5.20 12.06
CA ILE A 456 2.27 -5.30 13.37
C ILE A 456 3.78 -5.16 13.24
N GLU A 457 4.47 -4.91 14.35
CA GLU A 457 5.93 -4.82 14.38
C GLU A 457 6.59 -6.15 13.96
N TYR A 458 7.74 -6.05 13.31
CA TYR A 458 8.47 -7.23 12.82
C TYR A 458 8.75 -8.26 13.92
N GLU A 459 9.20 -7.81 15.09
CA GLU A 459 9.49 -8.70 16.22
C GLU A 459 8.24 -9.43 16.73
N VAL A 460 7.08 -8.76 16.69
CA VAL A 460 5.78 -9.37 17.05
C VAL A 460 5.34 -10.37 15.99
N TYR A 461 5.58 -10.06 14.71
CA TYR A 461 5.31 -10.97 13.60
C TYR A 461 6.14 -12.27 13.73
N VAL A 462 7.44 -12.16 13.99
CA VAL A 462 8.33 -13.31 14.21
C VAL A 462 7.90 -14.14 15.42
N GLU A 463 7.49 -13.50 16.52
CA GLU A 463 6.95 -14.22 17.67
C GLU A 463 5.67 -14.99 17.33
N CYS A 464 4.79 -14.41 16.51
CA CYS A 464 3.57 -15.10 16.06
C CYS A 464 3.91 -16.33 15.20
N LEU A 465 4.90 -16.24 14.31
CA LEU A 465 5.41 -17.39 13.56
C LEU A 465 5.91 -18.50 14.49
N ASN A 466 6.76 -18.15 15.44
CA ASN A 466 7.31 -19.13 16.41
C ASN A 466 6.20 -19.80 17.24
N LYS A 467 5.18 -19.05 17.66
CA LYS A 467 3.99 -19.59 18.38
C LYS A 467 3.13 -20.49 17.49
N ALA A 468 3.15 -20.28 16.19
CA ALA A 468 2.51 -21.18 15.23
C ALA A 468 3.34 -22.45 14.98
N GLY A 469 4.56 -22.53 15.52
CA GLY A 469 5.51 -23.62 15.32
C GLY A 469 6.20 -23.54 13.95
N LEU A 470 6.37 -22.34 13.42
CA LEU A 470 7.13 -22.03 12.21
C LEU A 470 8.40 -21.27 12.60
N ASN A 471 9.44 -21.39 11.79
CA ASN A 471 10.73 -20.74 12.01
C ASN A 471 11.13 -19.93 10.79
N LEU A 472 11.97 -18.91 11.01
CA LEU A 472 12.64 -18.20 9.94
C LEU A 472 13.96 -18.87 9.60
N ASP A 473 14.25 -19.03 8.32
CA ASP A 473 15.60 -19.34 7.87
C ASP A 473 16.40 -18.03 7.76
N LEU A 474 17.34 -17.85 8.70
CA LEU A 474 18.14 -16.62 8.81
C LEU A 474 19.02 -16.35 7.58
N ASP A 475 19.35 -17.37 6.79
CA ASP A 475 20.07 -17.21 5.53
C ASP A 475 19.22 -16.53 4.43
N TYR A 476 17.91 -16.44 4.64
CA TYR A 476 16.93 -15.87 3.75
C TYR A 476 16.16 -14.71 4.40
N GLU A 477 16.74 -14.10 5.45
CA GLU A 477 16.16 -12.91 6.09
C GLU A 477 16.73 -11.63 5.50
N SER A 478 15.87 -10.66 5.24
CA SER A 478 16.24 -9.29 4.96
C SER A 478 15.21 -8.32 5.48
N VAL A 479 15.66 -7.21 6.06
CA VAL A 479 14.79 -6.15 6.58
C VAL A 479 15.16 -4.79 6.00
N PHE A 480 14.18 -3.92 5.80
CA PHE A 480 14.31 -2.62 5.17
C PHE A 480 13.55 -1.54 5.93
N PRO A 481 14.03 -0.27 5.88
CA PRO A 481 15.29 0.19 5.27
C PRO A 481 16.52 -0.14 6.12
N SER A 482 16.37 -0.49 7.40
CA SER A 482 17.47 -0.84 8.31
C SER A 482 16.99 -1.76 9.44
N ASN A 483 17.94 -2.33 10.20
CA ASN A 483 17.63 -3.13 11.38
C ASN A 483 16.94 -2.37 12.52
N GLU A 484 17.05 -1.03 12.54
CA GLU A 484 16.37 -0.20 13.54
C GLU A 484 14.93 0.14 13.13
N LEU A 485 14.67 0.18 11.81
CA LEU A 485 13.40 0.55 11.22
C LEU A 485 12.91 -0.56 10.28
N LYS A 486 12.57 -1.71 10.85
CA LYS A 486 12.14 -2.90 10.11
C LYS A 486 10.70 -2.76 9.62
N MET A 487 10.51 -1.92 8.60
CA MET A 487 9.20 -1.66 8.04
C MET A 487 8.79 -2.69 6.97
N ILE A 488 9.76 -3.27 6.28
CA ILE A 488 9.54 -4.32 5.29
C ILE A 488 10.52 -5.45 5.57
N SER A 489 10.04 -6.68 5.47
CA SER A 489 10.89 -7.86 5.56
C SER A 489 10.72 -8.78 4.35
N ILE A 490 11.77 -9.54 4.07
CA ILE A 490 11.74 -10.73 3.21
C ILE A 490 12.22 -11.88 4.08
N ASN A 491 11.42 -12.94 4.17
CA ASN A 491 11.72 -14.10 4.99
C ASN A 491 11.37 -15.39 4.26
N LEU A 492 12.19 -16.43 4.43
CA LEU A 492 11.79 -17.81 4.16
C LEU A 492 11.33 -18.43 5.48
N ILE A 493 10.08 -18.90 5.50
CA ILE A 493 9.36 -19.42 6.67
C ILE A 493 9.06 -20.89 6.44
N SER A 494 9.39 -21.75 7.41
CA SER A 494 9.12 -23.19 7.33
C SER A 494 8.78 -23.83 8.68
#